data_1826470371a02626f483569a2912c159
#
_entry.id   1826470371a02626f483569a2912c159
#
_cell.length_a   1.000
_cell.length_b   1.000
_cell.length_c   1.000
_cell.angle_alpha   90.00
_cell.angle_beta   90.00
_cell.angle_gamma   90.00
#
_symmetry.space_group_name_H-M   'P 1'
#
loop_
_entity.id
_entity.type
_entity.pdbx_description
1 polymer ?
#
loop_
_entity_poly.entity_id
_entity_poly.type
_entity_poly.pdbx_seq_one_letter_code
_entity_poly.pdbx_strand_id
1 'polypeptide(L)'
;SGMLEKRHKMVAIYNAGIDSLNADLDAYHQVKYLNHMGPDHCSSHHLYLVRLSGRSREEVNHVIGQMAERGIATNVHYKPLPMMTAYKAYGFDIADFPNAYHLFENEVTLPLNTKMSMEDVEYVVENFVEIVKGL
;
A
#
# COMPACT_ATOMS: atom_id res chain seq x y z
N SER A 1 -3.36 -16.42 -18.42
CA SER A 1 -4.72 -16.01 -18.80
C SER A 1 -4.82 -14.48 -18.75
N GLY A 2 -5.72 -13.87 -19.53
CA GLY A 2 -5.81 -12.40 -19.70
C GLY A 2 -5.99 -11.59 -18.41
N MET A 3 -6.59 -12.16 -17.36
CA MET A 3 -6.74 -11.46 -16.06
C MET A 3 -5.40 -11.27 -15.33
N LEU A 4 -4.53 -12.24 -15.36
CA LEU A 4 -3.21 -12.14 -14.73
C LEU A 4 -2.33 -11.15 -15.51
N GLU A 5 -2.36 -11.21 -16.82
CA GLU A 5 -1.65 -10.27 -17.69
C GLU A 5 -2.12 -8.81 -17.45
N LYS A 6 -3.44 -8.60 -17.31
CA LYS A 6 -3.99 -7.29 -16.98
C LYS A 6 -3.44 -6.77 -15.65
N ARG A 7 -3.41 -7.60 -14.59
CA ARG A 7 -2.83 -7.23 -13.29
C ARG A 7 -1.34 -6.92 -13.39
N HIS A 8 -0.57 -7.67 -14.18
CA HIS A 8 0.84 -7.37 -14.43
C HIS A 8 1.05 -5.96 -14.98
N LYS A 9 0.22 -5.57 -15.97
CA LYS A 9 0.28 -4.21 -16.55
C LYS A 9 -0.05 -3.14 -15.52
N MET A 10 -1.08 -3.36 -14.71
CA MET A 10 -1.48 -2.43 -13.63
C MET A 10 -0.36 -2.25 -12.59
N VAL A 11 0.25 -3.35 -12.15
CA VAL A 11 1.37 -3.33 -11.21
C VAL A 11 2.57 -2.60 -11.80
N ALA A 12 2.84 -2.77 -13.10
CA ALA A 12 3.93 -2.05 -13.76
C ALA A 12 3.71 -0.52 -13.76
N ILE A 13 2.47 -0.05 -13.95
CA ILE A 13 2.12 1.37 -13.84
C ILE A 13 2.34 1.88 -12.42
N TYR A 14 1.86 1.17 -11.41
CA TYR A 14 2.09 1.52 -10.01
C TYR A 14 3.57 1.58 -9.66
N ASN A 15 4.34 0.56 -10.03
CA ASN A 15 5.79 0.53 -9.76
C ASN A 15 6.49 1.73 -10.39
N ALA A 16 6.22 2.03 -11.67
CA ALA A 16 6.82 3.17 -12.36
C ALA A 16 6.51 4.51 -11.69
N GLY A 17 5.27 4.71 -11.24
CA GLY A 17 4.88 5.92 -10.50
C GLY A 17 5.58 6.05 -9.15
N ILE A 18 5.68 4.94 -8.41
CA ILE A 18 6.37 4.92 -7.11
C ILE A 18 7.89 5.09 -7.28
N ASP A 19 8.50 4.45 -8.28
CA ASP A 19 9.93 4.62 -8.56
C ASP A 19 10.26 6.08 -8.91
N SER A 20 9.39 6.73 -9.70
CA SER A 20 9.50 8.16 -9.99
C SER A 20 9.36 9.02 -8.74
N LEU A 21 8.40 8.72 -7.86
CA LEU A 21 8.25 9.40 -6.58
C LEU A 21 9.50 9.24 -5.71
N ASN A 22 10.02 8.03 -5.60
CA ASN A 22 11.20 7.73 -4.79
C ASN A 22 12.46 8.46 -5.26
N ALA A 23 12.56 8.82 -6.54
CA ALA A 23 13.66 9.64 -7.04
C ALA A 23 13.67 11.07 -6.44
N ASP A 24 12.49 11.56 -6.01
CA ASP A 24 12.32 12.89 -5.40
C ASP A 24 12.35 12.86 -3.86
N LEU A 25 12.26 11.67 -3.24
CA LEU A 25 12.24 11.48 -1.79
C LEU A 25 13.64 11.17 -1.23
N ASP A 26 13.88 11.56 0.03
CA ASP A 26 15.07 11.14 0.75
C ASP A 26 15.07 9.63 1.07
N ALA A 27 16.23 9.09 1.44
CA ALA A 27 16.40 7.65 1.68
C ALA A 27 15.57 7.12 2.87
N TYR A 28 15.17 7.99 3.80
CA TYR A 28 14.39 7.60 4.98
C TYR A 28 12.88 7.48 4.66
N HIS A 29 12.37 8.35 3.77
CA HIS A 29 10.95 8.43 3.44
C HIS A 29 10.58 7.72 2.12
N GLN A 30 11.34 6.74 1.70
CA GLN A 30 11.04 5.95 0.50
C GLN A 30 9.72 5.20 0.63
N VAL A 31 8.96 5.14 -0.46
CA VAL A 31 7.79 4.26 -0.58
C VAL A 31 8.25 2.89 -1.07
N LYS A 32 7.95 1.85 -0.30
CA LYS A 32 8.32 0.46 -0.64
C LYS A 32 7.10 -0.31 -1.09
N TYR A 33 7.25 -1.13 -2.10
CA TYR A 33 6.24 -2.09 -2.56
C TYR A 33 6.82 -3.51 -2.59
N LEU A 34 5.94 -4.51 -2.63
CA LEU A 34 6.37 -5.91 -2.69
C LEU A 34 6.92 -6.25 -4.07
N ASN A 35 8.02 -6.98 -4.11
CA ASN A 35 8.47 -7.60 -5.35
C ASN A 35 7.56 -8.78 -5.69
N HIS A 36 6.70 -8.59 -6.69
CA HIS A 36 5.75 -9.60 -7.15
C HIS A 36 6.33 -10.63 -8.12
N MET A 37 7.52 -10.39 -8.64
CA MET A 37 8.19 -11.22 -9.63
C MET A 37 9.65 -11.40 -9.26
N GLY A 38 10.11 -12.64 -9.23
CA GLY A 38 11.50 -12.99 -8.99
C GLY A 38 11.92 -14.20 -9.82
N PRO A 39 13.19 -14.60 -9.76
CA PRO A 39 13.69 -15.74 -10.55
C PRO A 39 13.03 -17.07 -10.17
N ASP A 40 12.49 -17.17 -8.95
CA ASP A 40 11.94 -18.38 -8.35
C ASP A 40 10.47 -18.23 -7.90
N HIS A 41 9.87 -17.05 -8.08
CA HIS A 41 8.48 -16.80 -7.67
C HIS A 41 7.76 -15.83 -8.60
N CYS A 42 6.43 -15.99 -8.66
CA CYS A 42 5.51 -15.08 -9.31
C CYS A 42 4.22 -15.02 -8.50
N SER A 43 3.85 -13.81 -8.06
CA SER A 43 2.60 -13.59 -7.33
C SER A 43 1.40 -13.53 -8.28
N SER A 44 0.21 -13.79 -7.73
CA SER A 44 -1.05 -13.57 -8.45
C SER A 44 -1.44 -12.10 -8.63
N HIS A 45 -0.66 -11.18 -8.10
CA HIS A 45 -0.97 -9.74 -8.03
C HIS A 45 -2.39 -9.49 -7.49
N HIS A 46 -2.72 -10.14 -6.38
CA HIS A 46 -4.05 -9.99 -5.77
C HIS A 46 -4.21 -8.63 -5.09
N LEU A 47 -3.19 -8.21 -4.35
CA LEU A 47 -3.14 -6.93 -3.62
C LEU A 47 -1.91 -6.13 -4.06
N TYR A 48 -2.00 -4.82 -4.00
CA TYR A 48 -0.87 -3.93 -4.18
C TYR A 48 -0.63 -3.13 -2.90
N LEU A 49 0.21 -3.67 -2.03
CA LEU A 49 0.58 -3.08 -0.75
C LEU A 49 1.80 -2.19 -0.92
N VAL A 50 1.73 -0.99 -0.34
CA VAL A 50 2.87 -0.08 -0.25
C VAL A 50 3.12 0.28 1.22
N ARG A 51 4.37 0.57 1.55
CA ARG A 51 4.78 1.04 2.87
C ARG A 51 5.46 2.40 2.74
N LEU A 52 4.96 3.38 3.47
CA LEU A 52 5.52 4.72 3.54
C LEU A 52 6.60 4.72 4.65
N SER A 53 7.86 4.42 4.29
CA SER A 53 8.95 4.35 5.26
C SER A 53 9.08 5.65 6.04
N GLY A 54 9.39 5.55 7.33
CA GLY A 54 9.54 6.70 8.22
C GLY A 54 8.25 7.42 8.60
N ARG A 55 7.09 7.01 8.05
CA ARG A 55 5.80 7.65 8.34
C ARG A 55 5.06 6.92 9.44
N SER A 56 4.39 7.68 10.29
CA SER A 56 3.53 7.19 11.37
C SER A 56 2.18 6.69 10.83
N ARG A 57 1.45 5.93 11.65
CA ARG A 57 0.09 5.51 11.32
C ARG A 57 -0.85 6.71 11.11
N GLU A 58 -0.64 7.82 11.80
CA GLU A 58 -1.44 9.03 11.66
C GLU A 58 -1.23 9.68 10.29
N GLU A 59 0.02 9.83 9.84
CA GLU A 59 0.33 10.34 8.50
C GLU A 59 -0.24 9.45 7.41
N VAL A 60 -0.17 8.12 7.57
CA VAL A 60 -0.76 7.18 6.61
C VAL A 60 -2.29 7.24 6.62
N ASN A 61 -2.92 7.44 7.78
CA ASN A 61 -4.36 7.67 7.86
C ASN A 61 -4.76 8.97 7.16
N HIS A 62 -3.92 10.02 7.23
CA HIS A 62 -4.12 11.23 6.46
C HIS A 62 -4.08 10.96 4.95
N VAL A 63 -3.09 10.19 4.47
CA VAL A 63 -3.04 9.76 3.05
C VAL A 63 -4.32 9.02 2.65
N ILE A 64 -4.78 8.06 3.47
CA ILE A 64 -6.02 7.32 3.21
C ILE A 64 -7.23 8.26 3.11
N GLY A 65 -7.33 9.24 4.01
CA GLY A 65 -8.38 10.27 3.99
C GLY A 65 -8.35 11.12 2.73
N GLN A 66 -7.17 11.61 2.33
CA GLN A 66 -7.00 12.40 1.11
C GLN A 66 -7.30 11.60 -0.17
N MET A 67 -6.93 10.31 -0.20
CA MET A 67 -7.30 9.42 -1.31
C MET A 67 -8.83 9.24 -1.38
N ALA A 68 -9.50 9.06 -0.24
CA ALA A 68 -10.96 8.93 -0.17
C ALA A 68 -11.67 10.21 -0.67
N GLU A 69 -11.18 11.39 -0.32
CA GLU A 69 -11.70 12.68 -0.81
C GLU A 69 -11.63 12.80 -2.33
N ARG A 70 -10.66 12.12 -2.97
CA ARG A 70 -10.49 12.04 -4.43
C ARG A 70 -11.24 10.86 -5.05
N GLY A 71 -12.12 10.19 -4.29
CA GLY A 71 -12.93 9.06 -4.76
C GLY A 71 -12.15 7.74 -4.89
N ILE A 72 -10.96 7.64 -4.30
CA ILE A 72 -10.09 6.45 -4.38
C ILE A 72 -10.19 5.66 -3.08
N ALA A 73 -10.74 4.45 -3.14
CA ALA A 73 -10.85 3.54 -2.01
C ALA A 73 -9.54 2.81 -1.78
N THR A 74 -8.80 3.19 -0.75
CA THR A 74 -7.63 2.46 -0.24
C THR A 74 -8.02 1.59 0.94
N ASN A 75 -7.15 0.67 1.34
CA ASN A 75 -7.38 -0.23 2.47
C ASN A 75 -6.07 -0.49 3.24
N VAL A 76 -6.17 -1.29 4.29
CA VAL A 76 -5.02 -1.79 5.07
C VAL A 76 -5.14 -3.30 5.21
N HIS A 77 -4.10 -4.06 4.86
CA HIS A 77 -4.07 -5.52 4.90
C HIS A 77 -2.89 -6.04 5.74
N TYR A 78 -3.06 -6.20 7.05
CA TYR A 78 -4.26 -5.97 7.85
C TYR A 78 -3.91 -5.32 9.19
N LYS A 79 -4.90 -4.72 9.88
CA LYS A 79 -4.73 -4.36 11.27
C LYS A 79 -4.41 -5.63 12.09
N PRO A 80 -3.30 -5.66 12.86
CA PRO A 80 -2.91 -6.83 13.63
C PRO A 80 -3.99 -7.32 14.58
N LEU A 81 -4.19 -8.62 14.66
CA LEU A 81 -5.21 -9.24 15.52
C LEU A 81 -5.15 -8.76 16.99
N PRO A 82 -3.95 -8.63 17.62
CA PRO A 82 -3.85 -8.10 19.01
C PRO A 82 -4.46 -6.70 19.20
N MET A 83 -4.58 -5.92 18.14
CA MET A 83 -5.18 -4.59 18.19
C MET A 83 -6.72 -4.60 18.07
N MET A 84 -7.32 -5.73 17.74
CA MET A 84 -8.76 -5.87 17.63
C MET A 84 -9.39 -6.11 19.00
N THR A 85 -10.56 -5.50 19.25
CA THR A 85 -11.27 -5.56 20.56
C THR A 85 -11.47 -6.99 21.05
N ALA A 86 -11.86 -7.90 20.16
CA ALA A 86 -12.08 -9.30 20.51
C ALA A 86 -10.83 -9.98 21.05
N TYR A 87 -9.66 -9.72 20.46
CA TYR A 87 -8.40 -10.32 20.88
C TYR A 87 -7.81 -9.66 22.14
N LYS A 88 -8.00 -8.33 22.29
CA LYS A 88 -7.67 -7.63 23.53
C LYS A 88 -8.40 -8.21 24.74
N ALA A 89 -9.66 -8.64 24.55
CA ALA A 89 -10.44 -9.28 25.60
C ALA A 89 -9.86 -10.64 26.07
N TYR A 90 -9.02 -11.29 25.24
CA TYR A 90 -8.28 -12.49 25.59
C TYR A 90 -6.88 -12.21 26.17
N GLY A 91 -6.53 -10.95 26.42
CA GLY A 91 -5.25 -10.56 27.03
C GLY A 91 -4.11 -10.35 26.03
N PHE A 92 -4.37 -10.33 24.73
CA PHE A 92 -3.34 -10.00 23.74
C PHE A 92 -3.02 -8.51 23.74
N ASP A 93 -1.72 -8.17 23.77
CA ASP A 93 -1.23 -6.81 23.61
C ASP A 93 -0.34 -6.71 22.36
N ILE A 94 -0.52 -5.64 21.60
CA ILE A 94 0.29 -5.41 20.38
C ILE A 94 1.78 -5.19 20.71
N ALA A 95 2.10 -4.73 21.90
CA ALA A 95 3.48 -4.58 22.36
C ALA A 95 4.28 -5.88 22.34
N ASP A 96 3.61 -7.02 22.47
CA ASP A 96 4.23 -8.35 22.40
C ASP A 96 4.51 -8.79 20.94
N PHE A 97 4.01 -8.04 19.95
CA PHE A 97 4.07 -8.34 18.51
C PHE A 97 4.68 -7.19 17.69
N PRO A 98 5.90 -6.72 18.00
CA PRO A 98 6.47 -5.51 17.39
C PRO A 98 6.60 -5.63 15.86
N ASN A 99 6.93 -6.81 15.33
CA ASN A 99 7.05 -7.02 13.89
C ASN A 99 5.70 -6.87 13.16
N ALA A 100 4.61 -7.36 13.77
CA ALA A 100 3.27 -7.19 13.21
C ALA A 100 2.84 -5.72 13.20
N TYR A 101 3.17 -4.98 14.26
CA TYR A 101 2.93 -3.55 14.33
C TYR A 101 3.72 -2.78 13.27
N HIS A 102 5.02 -3.05 13.13
CA HIS A 102 5.89 -2.40 12.15
C HIS A 102 5.47 -2.63 10.69
N LEU A 103 4.87 -3.79 10.40
CA LEU A 103 4.31 -4.03 9.06
C LEU A 103 3.01 -3.26 8.82
N PHE A 104 2.25 -2.99 9.87
CA PHE A 104 0.96 -2.32 9.79
C PHE A 104 1.07 -0.80 9.83
N GLU A 105 1.97 -0.24 10.67
CA GLU A 105 1.96 1.19 11.05
C GLU A 105 2.04 2.14 9.85
N ASN A 106 2.74 1.76 8.80
CA ASN A 106 2.96 2.60 7.63
C ASN A 106 2.50 1.94 6.30
N GLU A 107 1.65 0.93 6.40
CA GLU A 107 1.09 0.24 5.24
C GLU A 107 -0.21 0.91 4.75
N VAL A 108 -0.34 0.99 3.43
CA VAL A 108 -1.60 1.25 2.73
C VAL A 108 -1.68 0.38 1.47
N THR A 109 -2.86 -0.13 1.18
CA THR A 109 -3.11 -0.93 -0.02
C THR A 109 -3.85 -0.10 -1.06
N LEU A 110 -3.24 0.07 -2.23
CA LEU A 110 -3.86 0.74 -3.37
C LEU A 110 -4.83 -0.21 -4.09
N PRO A 111 -5.91 0.31 -4.69
CA PRO A 111 -6.89 -0.50 -5.37
C PRO A 111 -6.28 -1.26 -6.56
N LEU A 112 -6.55 -2.55 -6.66
CA LEU A 112 -6.10 -3.42 -7.74
C LEU A 112 -7.15 -4.50 -8.02
N ASN A 113 -7.93 -4.31 -9.08
CA ASN A 113 -8.91 -5.30 -9.53
C ASN A 113 -9.08 -5.28 -11.05
N THR A 114 -9.57 -6.38 -11.61
CA THR A 114 -9.67 -6.55 -13.07
C THR A 114 -10.79 -5.75 -13.74
N LYS A 115 -11.63 -5.04 -12.99
CA LYS A 115 -12.64 -4.11 -13.53
C LYS A 115 -12.06 -2.72 -13.82
N MET A 116 -10.95 -2.35 -13.17
CA MET A 116 -10.27 -1.08 -13.42
C MET A 116 -9.71 -1.04 -14.85
N SER A 117 -9.73 0.13 -15.45
CA SER A 117 -8.99 0.46 -16.67
C SER A 117 -7.53 0.79 -16.34
N MET A 118 -6.67 0.99 -17.33
CA MET A 118 -5.30 1.46 -17.10
C MET A 118 -5.31 2.93 -16.67
N GLU A 119 -6.23 3.71 -17.22
CA GLU A 119 -6.46 5.12 -16.85
C GLU A 119 -6.89 5.27 -15.39
N ASP A 120 -7.71 4.33 -14.87
CA ASP A 120 -8.04 4.30 -13.43
C ASP A 120 -6.78 4.08 -12.58
N VAL A 121 -5.88 3.20 -13.01
CA VAL A 121 -4.62 2.92 -12.28
C VAL A 121 -3.68 4.13 -12.33
N GLU A 122 -3.56 4.78 -13.47
CA GLU A 122 -2.80 6.03 -13.65
C GLU A 122 -3.36 7.13 -12.72
N TYR A 123 -4.68 7.32 -12.71
CA TYR A 123 -5.35 8.26 -11.80
C TYR A 123 -5.02 7.97 -10.33
N VAL A 124 -5.07 6.72 -9.91
CA VAL A 124 -4.76 6.33 -8.53
C VAL A 124 -3.32 6.66 -8.18
N VAL A 125 -2.34 6.28 -9.02
CA VAL A 125 -0.92 6.50 -8.70
C VAL A 125 -0.53 7.97 -8.75
N GLU A 126 -1.07 8.75 -9.67
CA GLU A 126 -0.83 10.19 -9.76
C GLU A 126 -1.30 10.90 -8.49
N ASN A 127 -2.53 10.60 -8.03
CA ASN A 127 -3.07 11.17 -6.80
C ASN A 127 -2.29 10.72 -5.56
N PHE A 128 -1.90 9.45 -5.49
CA PHE A 128 -1.08 8.94 -4.41
C PHE A 128 0.28 9.65 -4.34
N VAL A 129 0.95 9.79 -5.48
CA VAL A 129 2.25 10.49 -5.59
C VAL A 129 2.13 11.95 -5.14
N GLU A 130 1.10 12.66 -5.60
CA GLU A 130 0.87 14.05 -5.21
C GLU A 130 0.66 14.21 -3.71
N ILE A 131 -0.18 13.35 -3.10
CA ILE A 131 -0.46 13.38 -1.66
C ILE A 131 0.81 13.09 -0.85
N VAL A 132 1.58 12.05 -1.22
CA VAL A 132 2.79 11.67 -0.49
C VAL A 132 3.88 12.73 -0.60
N LYS A 133 4.01 13.42 -1.73
CA LYS A 133 4.92 14.59 -1.87
C LYS A 133 4.53 15.77 -0.97
N GLY A 134 3.28 15.85 -0.54
CA GLY A 134 2.78 16.89 0.33
C GLY A 134 2.95 16.63 1.83
N LEU A 135 3.47 15.43 2.22
CA LEU A 135 3.77 15.06 3.60
C LEU A 135 5.11 15.67 4.06
#